data_55f6390de657b767ad717ce8dbea3d6a
#
_entry.id   55f6390de657b767ad717ce8dbea3d6a
#
_cell.length_a   1.000
_cell.length_b   1.000
_cell.length_c   1.000
_cell.angle_alpha   90.00
_cell.angle_beta   90.00
_cell.angle_gamma   90.00
#
_symmetry.space_group_name_H-M   'P 1'
#
loop_
_entity.id
_entity.type
_entity.pdbx_description
1 polymer ?
#
loop_
_entity_poly.entity_id
_entity_poly.type
_entity_poly.pdbx_seq_one_letter_code
_entity_poly.pdbx_strand_id
1 'polypeptide(L)'
;MKVAIKLLVFTALILQQAIAQKKVKEKDMSAYLMVYFKDETHGLYMALSKDGYSFTDINNGKPIMSGDTIALQKGIRDPHIMRGPDGAFYLAMTDLHLFAEKAGFRNTQWERDKSYGWGNNRSMVLMKSWDLMNWSHSIVRVDQAFPGLDSIGCAWAPETIYDKDKKKMMIYFTMRFKNGKNKIYYSYTDNDFTKLETAPKLLFEYPKDISYIDADITKVGKKYHLFYVPHDGTPGIKQVVSKSINSGYVYDPKPYDPEPKACEAPTVFKRIGEKKWVLIYDIYGINPHNFGFSETSDFVNFKDIGHFNEGPMKSTNFTSPKHGAVVHLTKKEAEALAKKWNFNFGF
;
A
#
# COMPACT_ATOMS: atom_id res chain seq x y z
N MET A 1 55.12 45.93 -4.30
CA MET A 1 53.92 45.65 -5.08
C MET A 1 53.26 44.43 -4.47
N LYS A 2 52.15 44.62 -3.75
CA LYS A 2 51.36 43.51 -3.16
C LYS A 2 50.16 43.29 -4.08
N VAL A 3 50.14 42.14 -4.74
CA VAL A 3 49.01 41.71 -5.56
C VAL A 3 47.99 41.04 -4.63
N ALA A 4 46.81 41.64 -4.49
CA ALA A 4 45.68 41.06 -3.76
C ALA A 4 44.91 40.16 -4.69
N ILE A 5 44.93 38.84 -4.44
CA ILE A 5 44.07 37.85 -5.12
C ILE A 5 42.71 37.92 -4.46
N LYS A 6 41.71 38.45 -5.16
CA LYS A 6 40.31 38.35 -4.76
C LYS A 6 39.78 36.96 -5.10
N LEU A 7 39.60 36.15 -4.08
CA LEU A 7 38.91 34.84 -4.17
C LEU A 7 37.41 35.13 -4.31
N LEU A 8 36.86 34.98 -5.53
CA LEU A 8 35.41 34.98 -5.76
C LEU A 8 34.86 33.63 -5.32
N VAL A 9 34.28 33.58 -4.15
CA VAL A 9 33.45 32.42 -3.71
C VAL A 9 32.10 32.55 -4.41
N PHE A 10 31.90 31.77 -5.47
CA PHE A 10 30.59 31.55 -6.06
C PHE A 10 29.79 30.63 -5.12
N THR A 11 29.04 31.19 -4.20
CA THR A 11 27.98 30.50 -3.51
C THR A 11 26.83 30.30 -4.50
N ALA A 12 26.80 29.15 -5.12
CA ALA A 12 25.59 28.67 -5.82
C ALA A 12 24.50 28.46 -4.78
N LEU A 13 23.69 29.49 -4.52
CA LEU A 13 22.37 29.31 -3.90
C LEU A 13 21.55 28.48 -4.88
N ILE A 14 21.48 27.20 -4.63
CA ILE A 14 20.41 26.34 -5.17
C ILE A 14 19.14 26.85 -4.49
N LEU A 15 18.46 27.79 -5.12
CA LEU A 15 17.07 28.06 -4.85
C LEU A 15 16.32 26.75 -5.23
N GLN A 16 16.12 25.87 -4.26
CA GLN A 16 15.01 24.95 -4.30
C GLN A 16 13.75 25.84 -4.31
N GLN A 17 13.29 26.16 -5.50
CA GLN A 17 11.93 26.64 -5.67
C GLN A 17 11.05 25.49 -5.19
N ALA A 18 10.59 25.57 -3.95
CA ALA A 18 9.40 24.88 -3.50
C ALA A 18 8.29 25.41 -4.40
N ILE A 19 8.14 24.81 -5.57
CA ILE A 19 6.95 24.97 -6.39
C ILE A 19 5.86 24.47 -5.48
N ALA A 20 5.10 25.39 -4.87
CA ALA A 20 3.89 25.05 -4.13
C ALA A 20 3.00 24.31 -5.12
N GLN A 21 3.10 22.98 -5.10
CA GLN A 21 2.39 22.13 -6.06
C GLN A 21 0.91 22.41 -5.84
N LYS A 22 0.25 22.93 -6.87
CA LYS A 22 -1.16 23.30 -6.82
C LYS A 22 -1.94 22.10 -6.27
N LYS A 23 -2.62 22.28 -5.15
CA LYS A 23 -3.42 21.21 -4.52
C LYS A 23 -4.35 20.60 -5.57
N VAL A 24 -4.06 19.39 -5.98
CA VAL A 24 -4.83 18.65 -6.98
C VAL A 24 -6.21 18.35 -6.39
N LYS A 25 -7.28 18.64 -7.13
CA LYS A 25 -8.68 18.42 -6.73
C LYS A 25 -9.23 17.19 -7.45
N GLU A 26 -10.28 16.58 -6.92
CA GLU A 26 -10.94 15.44 -7.55
C GLU A 26 -11.33 15.71 -9.02
N LYS A 27 -11.82 16.92 -9.33
CA LYS A 27 -12.16 17.32 -10.68
C LYS A 27 -10.99 17.37 -11.69
N ASP A 28 -9.75 17.35 -11.18
CA ASP A 28 -8.55 17.36 -12.01
C ASP A 28 -8.07 15.91 -12.30
N MET A 29 -8.69 14.91 -11.67
CA MET A 29 -8.38 13.50 -11.85
C MET A 29 -9.01 12.96 -13.14
N SER A 30 -8.28 12.13 -13.86
CA SER A 30 -8.70 11.62 -15.18
C SER A 30 -8.27 10.17 -15.43
N ALA A 31 -7.54 9.57 -14.50
CA ALA A 31 -7.08 8.19 -14.62
C ALA A 31 -6.84 7.57 -13.24
N TYR A 32 -6.62 6.27 -13.26
CA TYR A 32 -6.31 5.45 -12.09
C TYR A 32 -4.99 4.75 -12.30
N LEU A 33 -4.18 4.67 -11.25
CA LEU A 33 -3.00 3.84 -11.16
C LEU A 33 -3.23 2.77 -10.11
N MET A 34 -3.14 1.51 -10.52
CA MET A 34 -3.10 0.36 -9.62
C MET A 34 -1.65 -0.06 -9.41
N VAL A 35 -1.24 -0.23 -8.17
CA VAL A 35 -0.02 -0.96 -7.80
C VAL A 35 -0.39 -2.35 -7.34
N TYR A 36 0.45 -3.35 -7.63
CA TYR A 36 0.27 -4.74 -7.20
C TYR A 36 1.60 -5.47 -7.21
N PHE A 37 1.65 -6.66 -6.63
CA PHE A 37 2.80 -7.55 -6.74
C PHE A 37 2.39 -8.92 -7.30
N LYS A 38 3.37 -9.77 -7.55
CA LYS A 38 3.17 -11.18 -7.92
C LYS A 38 4.10 -12.07 -7.10
N ASP A 39 3.61 -13.25 -6.72
CA ASP A 39 4.41 -14.22 -5.97
C ASP A 39 5.62 -14.74 -6.77
N GLU A 40 5.53 -14.79 -8.10
CA GLU A 40 6.61 -15.30 -8.94
C GLU A 40 7.86 -14.41 -8.92
N THR A 41 7.68 -13.10 -8.75
CA THR A 41 8.77 -12.13 -8.88
C THR A 41 9.08 -11.36 -7.60
N HIS A 42 8.10 -11.28 -6.66
CA HIS A 42 8.20 -10.40 -5.50
C HIS A 42 8.63 -8.97 -5.87
N GLY A 43 8.16 -8.48 -7.01
CA GLY A 43 8.42 -7.14 -7.54
C GLY A 43 7.18 -6.27 -7.57
N LEU A 44 7.38 -4.96 -7.70
CA LEU A 44 6.30 -3.98 -7.82
C LEU A 44 5.86 -3.86 -9.27
N TYR A 45 4.56 -3.95 -9.52
CA TYR A 45 3.90 -3.73 -10.81
C TYR A 45 3.00 -2.51 -10.77
N MET A 46 2.77 -1.91 -11.93
CA MET A 46 1.86 -0.79 -12.11
C MET A 46 0.96 -1.00 -13.32
N ALA A 47 -0.34 -0.77 -13.14
CA ALA A 47 -1.31 -0.80 -14.24
C ALA A 47 -2.11 0.51 -14.28
N LEU A 48 -2.34 1.04 -15.48
CA LEU A 48 -3.14 2.25 -15.72
C LEU A 48 -4.54 1.90 -16.19
N SER A 49 -5.50 2.75 -15.80
CA SER A 49 -6.88 2.72 -16.26
C SER A 49 -7.43 4.13 -16.46
N LYS A 50 -8.27 4.33 -17.49
CA LYS A 50 -9.00 5.60 -17.71
C LYS A 50 -10.34 5.60 -17.00
N ASP A 51 -10.98 4.44 -16.93
CA ASP A 51 -12.37 4.28 -16.50
C ASP A 51 -12.50 3.68 -15.09
N GLY A 52 -11.37 3.19 -14.50
CA GLY A 52 -11.36 2.46 -13.23
C GLY A 52 -11.94 1.04 -13.34
N TYR A 53 -12.22 0.56 -14.56
CA TYR A 53 -12.67 -0.80 -14.84
C TYR A 53 -11.62 -1.63 -15.57
N SER A 54 -11.00 -1.06 -16.60
CA SER A 54 -10.02 -1.77 -17.44
C SER A 54 -8.61 -1.32 -17.11
N PHE A 55 -7.82 -2.20 -16.49
CA PHE A 55 -6.44 -1.95 -16.10
C PHE A 55 -5.46 -2.63 -17.05
N THR A 56 -4.44 -1.91 -17.48
CA THR A 56 -3.37 -2.41 -18.34
C THR A 56 -2.02 -2.20 -17.67
N ASP A 57 -1.26 -3.28 -17.48
CA ASP A 57 0.12 -3.20 -16.98
C ASP A 57 0.99 -2.39 -17.95
N ILE A 58 1.76 -1.45 -17.40
CA ILE A 58 2.50 -0.47 -18.20
C ILE A 58 3.90 -0.92 -18.61
N ASN A 59 4.37 -2.07 -18.08
CA ASN A 59 5.70 -2.63 -18.38
C ASN A 59 5.64 -4.03 -18.99
N ASN A 60 4.54 -4.35 -19.71
CA ASN A 60 4.37 -5.61 -20.42
C ASN A 60 4.53 -6.85 -19.49
N GLY A 61 3.94 -6.80 -18.32
CA GLY A 61 3.96 -7.89 -17.34
C GLY A 61 5.30 -8.10 -16.63
N LYS A 62 6.21 -7.13 -16.72
CA LYS A 62 7.47 -7.10 -15.94
C LYS A 62 7.36 -6.13 -14.80
N PRO A 63 8.02 -6.37 -13.66
CA PRO A 63 7.95 -5.43 -12.54
C PRO A 63 8.55 -4.06 -12.93
N ILE A 64 7.94 -3.01 -12.40
CA ILE A 64 8.45 -1.64 -12.47
C ILE A 64 9.72 -1.49 -11.64
N MET A 65 9.73 -2.18 -10.48
CA MET A 65 10.88 -2.28 -9.59
C MET A 65 11.03 -3.72 -9.13
N SER A 66 12.23 -4.24 -9.24
CA SER A 66 12.54 -5.57 -8.75
C SER A 66 12.74 -5.55 -7.23
N GLY A 67 12.16 -6.51 -6.52
CA GLY A 67 12.25 -6.58 -5.06
C GLY A 67 13.69 -6.79 -4.57
N ASP A 68 14.54 -7.44 -5.35
CA ASP A 68 15.95 -7.69 -5.00
C ASP A 68 16.80 -6.41 -4.98
N THR A 69 16.32 -5.32 -5.59
CA THR A 69 16.99 -4.01 -5.61
C THR A 69 16.50 -3.05 -4.52
N ILE A 70 15.28 -3.23 -4.01
CA ILE A 70 14.64 -2.27 -3.09
C ILE A 70 14.35 -2.83 -1.70
N ALA A 71 14.53 -4.13 -1.46
CA ALA A 71 14.21 -4.78 -0.20
C ALA A 71 15.41 -5.55 0.38
N LEU A 72 15.53 -5.60 1.72
CA LEU A 72 16.57 -6.37 2.40
C LEU A 72 16.41 -7.86 2.14
N GLN A 73 15.16 -8.35 2.16
CA GLN A 73 14.85 -9.75 1.90
C GLN A 73 14.80 -10.11 0.42
N LYS A 74 15.18 -9.18 -0.48
CA LYS A 74 15.20 -9.38 -1.93
C LYS A 74 13.82 -9.61 -2.55
N GLY A 75 12.77 -9.13 -1.90
CA GLY A 75 11.40 -9.22 -2.37
C GLY A 75 10.49 -8.23 -1.66
N ILE A 76 9.50 -7.72 -2.37
CA ILE A 76 8.43 -6.93 -1.78
C ILE A 76 7.10 -7.64 -1.95
N ARG A 77 6.17 -7.33 -1.03
CA ARG A 77 4.77 -7.75 -1.07
C ARG A 77 3.88 -6.57 -0.68
N ASP A 78 2.59 -6.72 -0.87
CA ASP A 78 1.54 -5.90 -0.32
C ASP A 78 1.73 -4.39 -0.58
N PRO A 79 1.92 -3.95 -1.84
CA PRO A 79 2.14 -2.55 -2.14
C PRO A 79 0.86 -1.73 -1.93
N HIS A 80 0.95 -0.68 -1.14
CA HIS A 80 -0.09 0.33 -0.97
C HIS A 80 0.42 1.70 -1.42
N ILE A 81 -0.38 2.42 -2.22
CA ILE A 81 -0.06 3.75 -2.72
C ILE A 81 -1.15 4.76 -2.39
N MET A 82 -0.75 5.94 -1.90
CA MET A 82 -1.66 7.06 -1.74
C MET A 82 -1.04 8.37 -2.20
N ARG A 83 -1.89 9.34 -2.52
CA ARG A 83 -1.47 10.73 -2.74
C ARG A 83 -1.61 11.52 -1.43
N GLY A 84 -0.52 12.13 -0.98
CA GLY A 84 -0.52 13.00 0.18
C GLY A 84 -1.12 14.39 -0.11
N PRO A 85 -1.38 15.18 0.94
CA PRO A 85 -1.90 16.54 0.79
C PRO A 85 -0.89 17.52 0.19
N ASP A 86 0.39 17.17 0.20
CA ASP A 86 1.49 17.86 -0.46
C ASP A 86 1.54 17.58 -1.97
N GLY A 87 0.74 16.60 -2.44
CA GLY A 87 0.68 16.17 -3.85
C GLY A 87 1.66 15.03 -4.18
N ALA A 88 2.58 14.69 -3.29
CA ALA A 88 3.46 13.55 -3.47
C ALA A 88 2.71 12.20 -3.36
N PHE A 89 3.28 11.17 -3.95
CA PHE A 89 2.83 9.80 -3.82
C PHE A 89 3.67 9.10 -2.75
N TYR A 90 2.99 8.37 -1.88
CA TYR A 90 3.55 7.60 -0.79
C TYR A 90 3.26 6.13 -1.05
N LEU A 91 4.31 5.32 -1.15
CA LEU A 91 4.25 3.90 -1.44
C LEU A 91 4.88 3.13 -0.27
N ALA A 92 4.10 2.25 0.35
CA ALA A 92 4.55 1.38 1.42
C ALA A 92 4.42 -0.08 1.00
N MET A 93 5.39 -0.91 1.38
CA MET A 93 5.43 -2.33 0.98
C MET A 93 6.02 -3.17 2.10
N THR A 94 5.62 -4.42 2.19
CA THR A 94 6.24 -5.44 3.03
C THR A 94 7.61 -5.83 2.44
N ASP A 95 8.65 -5.81 3.24
CA ASP A 95 9.98 -6.37 2.89
C ASP A 95 9.97 -7.87 3.20
N LEU A 96 9.61 -8.69 2.23
CA LEU A 96 9.51 -10.14 2.38
C LEU A 96 9.60 -10.85 1.04
N HIS A 97 10.43 -11.90 0.97
CA HIS A 97 10.48 -12.84 -0.14
C HIS A 97 10.19 -14.27 0.36
N LEU A 98 9.03 -14.83 0.02
CA LEU A 98 8.60 -16.15 0.49
C LEU A 98 9.49 -17.28 -0.02
N PHE A 99 10.07 -17.15 -1.20
CA PHE A 99 10.87 -18.16 -1.87
C PHE A 99 12.36 -17.82 -1.92
N ALA A 100 12.85 -16.95 -1.02
CA ALA A 100 14.22 -16.44 -1.06
C ALA A 100 15.27 -17.55 -0.87
N GLU A 101 14.99 -18.59 -0.06
CA GLU A 101 15.85 -19.76 0.06
C GLU A 101 15.96 -20.51 -1.28
N LYS A 102 14.82 -20.83 -1.90
CA LYS A 102 14.77 -21.49 -3.22
C LYS A 102 15.41 -20.64 -4.33
N ALA A 103 15.31 -19.33 -4.24
CA ALA A 103 15.91 -18.37 -5.17
C ALA A 103 17.42 -18.12 -4.91
N GLY A 104 17.98 -18.70 -3.85
CA GLY A 104 19.40 -18.53 -3.49
C GLY A 104 19.74 -17.19 -2.85
N PHE A 105 18.77 -16.42 -2.40
CA PHE A 105 19.02 -15.14 -1.74
C PHE A 105 19.38 -15.27 -0.26
N ARG A 106 19.07 -16.41 0.37
CA ARG A 106 19.44 -16.76 1.74
C ARG A 106 19.42 -18.27 1.96
N ASN A 107 20.04 -18.72 3.08
CA ASN A 107 20.15 -20.13 3.42
C ASN A 107 19.03 -20.62 4.36
N THR A 108 18.04 -19.80 4.64
CA THR A 108 16.93 -20.09 5.56
C THR A 108 15.61 -19.72 4.91
N GLN A 109 14.56 -20.44 5.26
CA GLN A 109 13.22 -20.18 4.73
C GLN A 109 12.72 -18.76 5.06
N TRP A 110 12.98 -18.29 6.29
CA TRP A 110 12.56 -16.96 6.77
C TRP A 110 13.74 -16.13 7.24
N GLU A 111 13.54 -14.84 7.39
CA GLU A 111 14.54 -13.90 7.89
C GLU A 111 15.02 -14.25 9.32
N ARG A 112 14.11 -14.75 10.15
CA ARG A 112 14.36 -15.26 11.50
C ARG A 112 14.03 -16.75 11.55
N ASP A 113 14.41 -17.42 12.63
CA ASP A 113 14.07 -18.82 12.85
C ASP A 113 12.55 -19.04 12.98
N LYS A 114 12.11 -20.30 12.90
CA LYS A 114 10.71 -20.69 12.92
C LYS A 114 9.94 -20.32 14.19
N SER A 115 10.63 -20.00 15.29
CA SER A 115 9.97 -19.56 16.55
C SER A 115 9.31 -18.17 16.41
N TYR A 116 9.61 -17.44 15.33
CA TYR A 116 8.98 -16.17 14.98
C TYR A 116 7.76 -16.33 14.04
N GLY A 117 7.43 -17.57 13.67
CA GLY A 117 6.25 -17.90 12.87
C GLY A 117 6.46 -17.76 11.36
N TRP A 118 5.44 -18.17 10.61
CA TRP A 118 5.40 -18.13 9.15
C TRP A 118 5.59 -16.71 8.61
N GLY A 119 6.33 -16.58 7.50
CA GLY A 119 6.50 -15.29 6.81
C GLY A 119 7.16 -14.21 7.66
N ASN A 120 7.94 -14.61 8.69
CA ASN A 120 8.53 -13.62 9.58
C ASN A 120 9.44 -12.65 8.82
N ASN A 121 9.32 -11.38 9.19
CA ASN A 121 10.11 -10.28 8.67
C ASN A 121 10.24 -9.17 9.72
N ARG A 122 11.16 -8.22 9.48
CA ARG A 122 11.45 -7.15 10.42
C ARG A 122 11.34 -5.75 9.80
N SER A 123 11.13 -5.67 8.49
CA SER A 123 11.26 -4.42 7.75
C SER A 123 10.06 -4.15 6.86
N MET A 124 9.90 -2.87 6.54
CA MET A 124 9.02 -2.35 5.50
C MET A 124 9.85 -1.49 4.54
N VAL A 125 9.43 -1.41 3.28
CA VAL A 125 9.98 -0.50 2.28
C VAL A 125 9.05 0.70 2.16
N LEU A 126 9.59 1.89 2.37
CA LEU A 126 8.87 3.16 2.22
C LEU A 126 9.49 3.96 1.08
N MET A 127 8.66 4.48 0.19
CA MET A 127 9.09 5.27 -0.95
C MET A 127 8.18 6.48 -1.13
N LYS A 128 8.76 7.62 -1.53
CA LYS A 128 8.04 8.86 -1.82
C LYS A 128 8.44 9.38 -3.19
N SER A 129 7.47 9.83 -3.98
CA SER A 129 7.70 10.40 -5.30
C SER A 129 6.77 11.58 -5.57
N TRP A 130 7.26 12.53 -6.37
CA TRP A 130 6.47 13.67 -6.84
C TRP A 130 5.93 13.46 -8.26
N ASP A 131 6.41 12.43 -8.97
CA ASP A 131 6.15 12.21 -10.39
C ASP A 131 5.92 10.74 -10.77
N LEU A 132 5.93 9.80 -9.80
CA LEU A 132 5.81 8.35 -9.98
C LEU A 132 6.98 7.70 -10.73
N MET A 133 8.03 8.46 -11.06
CA MET A 133 9.18 8.01 -11.84
C MET A 133 10.48 8.06 -11.01
N ASN A 134 10.59 9.09 -10.19
CA ASN A 134 11.74 9.32 -9.33
C ASN A 134 11.31 9.14 -7.88
N TRP A 135 11.87 8.16 -7.20
CA TRP A 135 11.46 7.75 -5.86
C TRP A 135 12.59 7.93 -4.87
N SER A 136 12.33 8.60 -3.73
CA SER A 136 13.14 8.36 -2.54
C SER A 136 12.84 6.95 -2.02
N HIS A 137 13.81 6.33 -1.37
CA HIS A 137 13.71 4.95 -0.92
C HIS A 137 14.30 4.80 0.47
N SER A 138 13.58 4.13 1.35
CA SER A 138 14.03 3.83 2.71
C SER A 138 13.54 2.45 3.13
N ILE A 139 14.40 1.71 3.83
CA ILE A 139 14.06 0.46 4.50
C ILE A 139 13.90 0.76 5.99
N VAL A 140 12.70 0.58 6.50
CA VAL A 140 12.39 0.83 7.91
C VAL A 140 12.48 -0.48 8.68
N ARG A 141 13.53 -0.62 9.49
CA ARG A 141 13.71 -1.73 10.43
C ARG A 141 12.81 -1.50 11.65
N VAL A 142 11.62 -2.09 11.62
CA VAL A 142 10.61 -1.94 12.70
C VAL A 142 11.15 -2.49 14.02
N ASP A 143 11.89 -3.60 13.99
CA ASP A 143 12.50 -4.21 15.17
C ASP A 143 13.55 -3.33 15.88
N GLN A 144 14.06 -2.31 15.19
CA GLN A 144 15.08 -1.39 15.69
C GLN A 144 14.54 0.03 15.90
N ALA A 145 13.29 0.30 15.51
CA ALA A 145 12.75 1.66 15.51
C ALA A 145 12.51 2.19 16.93
N PHE A 146 12.14 1.33 17.88
CA PHE A 146 11.86 1.71 19.26
C PHE A 146 12.20 0.56 20.23
N PRO A 147 12.51 0.87 21.52
CA PRO A 147 12.72 -0.16 22.54
C PRO A 147 11.52 -1.13 22.65
N GLY A 148 11.79 -2.41 22.84
CA GLY A 148 10.77 -3.46 23.01
C GLY A 148 10.22 -4.06 21.70
N LEU A 149 10.69 -3.59 20.53
CA LEU A 149 10.31 -4.15 19.23
C LEU A 149 11.27 -5.22 18.68
N ASP A 150 12.35 -5.51 19.37
CA ASP A 150 13.37 -6.49 18.97
C ASP A 150 12.82 -7.90 18.71
N SER A 151 11.70 -8.24 19.37
CA SER A 151 11.06 -9.55 19.28
C SER A 151 9.90 -9.63 18.30
N ILE A 152 9.69 -8.63 17.41
CA ILE A 152 8.61 -8.71 16.41
C ILE A 152 8.79 -9.92 15.49
N GLY A 153 7.67 -10.57 15.17
CA GLY A 153 7.62 -11.70 14.24
C GLY A 153 7.20 -11.32 12.83
N CYS A 154 6.53 -10.19 12.67
CA CYS A 154 6.24 -9.65 11.34
C CYS A 154 5.95 -8.14 11.38
N ALA A 155 6.09 -7.51 10.20
CA ALA A 155 5.59 -6.19 9.85
C ALA A 155 5.06 -6.29 8.40
N TRP A 156 3.76 -6.61 8.23
CA TRP A 156 3.15 -6.92 6.94
C TRP A 156 2.12 -5.89 6.51
N ALA A 157 1.89 -5.85 5.20
CA ALA A 157 0.84 -5.09 4.56
C ALA A 157 0.72 -3.65 5.12
N PRO A 158 1.81 -2.85 5.03
CA PRO A 158 1.77 -1.47 5.48
C PRO A 158 0.93 -0.62 4.54
N GLU A 159 -0.03 0.08 5.09
CA GLU A 159 -0.83 1.06 4.38
C GLU A 159 -0.74 2.44 5.03
N THR A 160 -1.21 3.47 4.34
CA THR A 160 -1.05 4.85 4.78
C THR A 160 -2.31 5.67 4.63
N ILE A 161 -2.54 6.56 5.58
CA ILE A 161 -3.58 7.58 5.52
C ILE A 161 -3.08 8.88 6.14
N TYR A 162 -3.47 10.03 5.58
CA TYR A 162 -3.06 11.31 6.13
C TYR A 162 -3.96 11.76 7.29
N ASP A 163 -3.37 11.89 8.46
CA ASP A 163 -4.02 12.47 9.65
C ASP A 163 -3.97 14.01 9.57
N LYS A 164 -5.13 14.62 9.29
CA LYS A 164 -5.24 16.07 9.15
C LYS A 164 -5.03 16.83 10.47
N ASP A 165 -5.37 16.20 11.59
CA ASP A 165 -5.31 16.84 12.91
C ASP A 165 -3.85 16.88 13.40
N LYS A 166 -3.10 15.83 13.15
CA LYS A 166 -1.66 15.76 13.45
C LYS A 166 -0.78 16.31 12.32
N LYS A 167 -1.34 16.54 11.14
CA LYS A 167 -0.61 16.95 9.92
C LYS A 167 0.54 16.00 9.56
N LYS A 168 0.31 14.70 9.75
CA LYS A 168 1.30 13.64 9.52
C LYS A 168 0.71 12.46 8.75
N MET A 169 1.58 11.73 8.07
CA MET A 169 1.23 10.45 7.50
C MET A 169 1.16 9.42 8.62
N MET A 170 -0.01 8.80 8.79
CA MET A 170 -0.18 7.62 9.63
C MET A 170 0.06 6.40 8.76
N ILE A 171 0.94 5.51 9.20
CA ILE A 171 1.15 4.18 8.64
C ILE A 171 0.55 3.15 9.60
N TYR A 172 -0.15 2.17 9.06
CA TYR A 172 -0.70 1.08 9.84
C TYR A 172 -0.40 -0.25 9.14
N PHE A 173 -0.17 -1.27 9.91
CA PHE A 173 0.36 -2.55 9.42
C PHE A 173 0.06 -3.70 10.38
N THR A 174 0.06 -4.90 9.85
CA THR A 174 -0.02 -6.12 10.64
C THR A 174 1.30 -6.37 11.35
N MET A 175 1.26 -6.56 12.67
CA MET A 175 2.43 -6.88 13.49
C MET A 175 2.09 -7.95 14.52
N ARG A 176 3.08 -8.78 14.87
CA ARG A 176 3.04 -9.70 16.01
C ARG A 176 4.38 -9.73 16.72
N PHE A 177 4.38 -10.18 17.97
CA PHE A 177 5.61 -10.49 18.72
C PHE A 177 5.86 -12.00 18.69
N LYS A 178 7.11 -12.40 18.34
CA LYS A 178 7.46 -13.80 18.08
C LYS A 178 6.42 -14.47 17.17
N ASN A 179 5.95 -15.66 17.55
CA ASN A 179 4.87 -16.38 16.86
C ASN A 179 3.49 -16.18 17.53
N GLY A 180 3.25 -14.99 18.08
CA GLY A 180 1.95 -14.62 18.68
C GLY A 180 0.87 -14.28 17.65
N LYS A 181 -0.22 -13.73 18.13
CA LYS A 181 -1.34 -13.31 17.26
C LYS A 181 -0.95 -12.08 16.43
N ASN A 182 -1.30 -12.13 15.16
CA ASN A 182 -1.23 -10.96 14.28
C ASN A 182 -2.31 -9.96 14.70
N LYS A 183 -1.93 -8.70 14.85
CA LYS A 183 -2.84 -7.60 15.17
C LYS A 183 -2.46 -6.38 14.32
N ILE A 184 -3.38 -5.44 14.12
CA ILE A 184 -3.14 -4.23 13.34
C ILE A 184 -2.66 -3.12 14.27
N TYR A 185 -1.48 -2.60 13.98
CA TYR A 185 -0.86 -1.49 14.70
C TYR A 185 -0.72 -0.27 13.80
N TYR A 186 -0.60 0.92 14.37
CA TYR A 186 -0.32 2.16 13.66
C TYR A 186 0.85 2.92 14.29
N SER A 187 1.50 3.72 13.47
CA SER A 187 2.53 4.68 13.82
C SER A 187 2.38 5.92 12.96
N TYR A 188 3.13 6.98 13.25
CA TYR A 188 3.31 8.13 12.37
C TYR A 188 4.69 8.10 11.76
N THR A 189 4.83 8.54 10.50
CA THR A 189 6.12 8.68 9.84
C THR A 189 6.63 10.12 9.92
N ASP A 190 7.93 10.30 9.67
CA ASP A 190 8.48 11.61 9.40
C ASP A 190 7.94 12.19 8.07
N ASN A 191 8.19 13.47 7.83
CA ASN A 191 7.68 14.17 6.65
C ASN A 191 8.33 13.68 5.34
N ASP A 192 9.56 13.14 5.43
CA ASP A 192 10.30 12.61 4.30
C ASP A 192 9.92 11.16 3.98
N PHE A 193 9.08 10.55 4.82
CA PHE A 193 8.61 9.15 4.69
C PHE A 193 9.78 8.16 4.75
N THR A 194 10.69 8.34 5.69
CA THR A 194 11.92 7.54 5.80
C THR A 194 11.99 6.70 7.06
N LYS A 195 11.21 7.02 8.09
CA LYS A 195 11.23 6.34 9.40
C LYS A 195 9.91 6.48 10.14
N LEU A 196 9.70 5.63 11.14
CA LEU A 196 8.64 5.81 12.13
C LEU A 196 9.08 6.86 13.17
N GLU A 197 8.20 7.82 13.47
CA GLU A 197 8.42 8.83 14.52
C GLU A 197 7.77 8.48 15.85
N THR A 198 6.82 7.56 15.85
CA THR A 198 6.14 7.11 17.07
C THR A 198 6.20 5.60 17.21
N ALA A 199 6.30 5.09 18.43
CA ALA A 199 6.20 3.65 18.66
C ALA A 199 4.84 3.13 18.17
N PRO A 200 4.81 1.95 17.53
CA PRO A 200 3.55 1.34 17.08
C PRO A 200 2.58 1.12 18.24
N LYS A 201 1.31 1.48 18.01
CA LYS A 201 0.19 1.30 18.96
C LYS A 201 -0.87 0.45 18.30
N LEU A 202 -1.56 -0.37 19.11
CA LEU A 202 -2.69 -1.14 18.63
C LEU A 202 -3.77 -0.21 18.06
N LEU A 203 -4.27 -0.50 16.85
CA LEU A 203 -5.21 0.36 16.15
C LEU A 203 -6.65 0.12 16.63
N PHE A 204 -7.03 -1.14 16.81
CA PHE A 204 -8.29 -1.54 17.43
C PHE A 204 -8.16 -2.92 18.08
N GLU A 205 -9.06 -3.24 19.01
CA GLU A 205 -9.09 -4.53 19.69
C GLU A 205 -10.22 -5.39 19.10
N TYR A 206 -9.88 -6.58 18.60
CA TYR A 206 -10.87 -7.55 18.19
C TYR A 206 -11.46 -8.23 19.44
N PRO A 207 -12.80 -8.52 19.50
CA PRO A 207 -13.44 -9.06 20.70
C PRO A 207 -12.96 -10.43 21.17
N LYS A 208 -12.24 -11.17 20.31
CA LYS A 208 -11.65 -12.47 20.62
C LYS A 208 -10.12 -12.39 20.45
N ASP A 209 -9.37 -13.19 21.20
CA ASP A 209 -7.92 -13.28 21.03
C ASP A 209 -7.55 -14.15 19.82
N ILE A 210 -7.68 -13.58 18.64
CA ILE A 210 -7.37 -14.20 17.35
C ILE A 210 -6.42 -13.31 16.55
N SER A 211 -5.89 -13.85 15.45
CA SER A 211 -5.19 -13.05 14.44
C SER A 211 -6.18 -12.30 13.56
N TYR A 212 -5.83 -11.06 13.21
CA TYR A 212 -6.49 -10.26 12.17
C TYR A 212 -5.45 -9.42 11.46
N ILE A 213 -5.59 -9.30 10.13
CA ILE A 213 -4.54 -8.80 9.23
C ILE A 213 -5.11 -7.85 8.18
N ASP A 214 -4.23 -7.22 7.43
CA ASP A 214 -4.48 -6.50 6.17
C ASP A 214 -5.58 -5.46 6.31
N ALA A 215 -5.24 -4.34 6.92
CA ALA A 215 -6.20 -3.24 7.10
C ALA A 215 -6.15 -2.24 5.94
N ASP A 216 -7.32 -1.75 5.50
CA ASP A 216 -7.46 -0.52 4.71
C ASP A 216 -8.36 0.48 5.43
N ILE A 217 -7.97 1.74 5.52
CA ILE A 217 -8.78 2.80 6.12
C ILE A 217 -9.20 3.81 5.08
N THR A 218 -10.48 3.84 4.78
CA THR A 218 -11.10 4.83 3.91
C THR A 218 -11.92 5.84 4.68
N LYS A 219 -11.66 7.15 4.48
CA LYS A 219 -12.46 8.23 5.09
C LYS A 219 -13.63 8.63 4.21
N VAL A 220 -14.85 8.54 4.74
CA VAL A 220 -16.07 8.98 4.06
C VAL A 220 -16.85 9.93 4.97
N GLY A 221 -16.97 11.17 4.55
CA GLY A 221 -17.57 12.22 5.38
C GLY A 221 -16.82 12.40 6.71
N LYS A 222 -17.51 12.11 7.82
CA LYS A 222 -16.95 12.21 9.19
C LYS A 222 -16.54 10.85 9.77
N LYS A 223 -16.62 9.77 8.99
CA LYS A 223 -16.32 8.41 9.44
C LYS A 223 -15.07 7.87 8.77
N TYR A 224 -14.35 7.01 9.49
CA TYR A 224 -13.27 6.17 9.02
C TYR A 224 -13.78 4.74 8.98
N HIS A 225 -13.75 4.12 7.81
CA HIS A 225 -14.13 2.75 7.54
C HIS A 225 -12.83 1.94 7.40
N LEU A 226 -12.59 1.06 8.35
CA LEU A 226 -11.43 0.17 8.35
C LEU A 226 -11.90 -1.23 7.95
N PHE A 227 -11.44 -1.71 6.81
CA PHE A 227 -11.62 -3.07 6.35
C PHE A 227 -10.44 -3.93 6.80
N TYR A 228 -10.66 -5.21 7.07
CA TYR A 228 -9.63 -6.13 7.55
C TYR A 228 -10.08 -7.58 7.42
N VAL A 229 -9.14 -8.52 7.62
CA VAL A 229 -9.38 -9.96 7.56
C VAL A 229 -9.16 -10.59 8.94
N PRO A 230 -10.19 -11.08 9.64
CA PRO A 230 -10.02 -11.83 10.87
C PRO A 230 -9.83 -13.32 10.59
N HIS A 231 -9.02 -13.99 11.39
CA HIS A 231 -8.87 -15.44 11.41
C HIS A 231 -9.81 -16.06 12.48
N ASP A 232 -11.09 -15.74 12.41
CA ASP A 232 -12.11 -16.17 13.39
C ASP A 232 -12.89 -17.41 12.96
N GLY A 233 -12.47 -18.04 11.85
CA GLY A 233 -13.13 -19.21 11.27
C GLY A 233 -14.31 -18.87 10.37
N THR A 234 -14.65 -17.59 10.20
CA THR A 234 -15.65 -17.14 9.22
C THR A 234 -14.93 -16.47 8.05
N PRO A 235 -15.22 -16.83 6.79
CA PRO A 235 -14.59 -16.19 5.64
C PRO A 235 -15.05 -14.74 5.52
N GLY A 236 -14.25 -13.97 4.77
CA GLY A 236 -14.63 -12.66 4.26
C GLY A 236 -14.01 -11.47 4.96
N ILE A 237 -13.99 -10.39 4.20
CA ILE A 237 -13.56 -9.06 4.64
C ILE A 237 -14.58 -8.50 5.62
N LYS A 238 -14.12 -8.01 6.75
CA LYS A 238 -14.95 -7.31 7.74
C LYS A 238 -14.64 -5.83 7.78
N GLN A 239 -15.55 -5.07 8.38
CA GLN A 239 -15.43 -3.63 8.54
C GLN A 239 -15.64 -3.24 10.00
N VAL A 240 -14.83 -2.29 10.48
CA VAL A 240 -15.10 -1.54 11.72
C VAL A 240 -15.11 -0.06 11.40
N VAL A 241 -15.92 0.70 12.11
CA VAL A 241 -16.15 2.13 11.81
C VAL A 241 -15.87 2.98 13.02
N SER A 242 -15.19 4.11 12.79
CA SER A 242 -14.91 5.12 13.84
C SER A 242 -15.13 6.54 13.34
N LYS A 243 -15.25 7.50 14.27
CA LYS A 243 -15.12 8.95 14.03
C LYS A 243 -13.70 9.45 14.18
N SER A 244 -12.81 8.64 14.72
CA SER A 244 -11.40 8.92 14.95
C SER A 244 -10.54 8.05 14.04
N ILE A 245 -9.44 8.60 13.51
CA ILE A 245 -8.59 7.90 12.56
C ILE A 245 -7.86 6.70 13.17
N ASN A 246 -7.54 6.75 14.46
CA ASN A 246 -6.66 5.81 15.15
C ASN A 246 -7.23 5.23 16.45
N SER A 247 -8.54 5.34 16.66
CA SER A 247 -9.19 4.83 17.86
C SER A 247 -10.71 4.75 17.70
N GLY A 248 -11.40 4.09 18.66
CA GLY A 248 -12.86 4.07 18.74
C GLY A 248 -13.56 3.29 17.61
N TYR A 249 -12.87 2.37 16.99
CA TYR A 249 -13.45 1.46 15.99
C TYR A 249 -14.41 0.48 16.67
N VAL A 250 -15.62 0.38 16.15
CA VAL A 250 -16.68 -0.48 16.70
C VAL A 250 -16.77 -1.75 15.87
N TYR A 251 -16.64 -2.90 16.54
CA TYR A 251 -16.71 -4.22 15.93
C TYR A 251 -18.07 -4.46 15.25
N ASP A 252 -18.03 -5.03 14.04
CA ASP A 252 -19.18 -5.53 13.28
C ASP A 252 -18.84 -6.93 12.75
N PRO A 253 -19.61 -7.97 13.07
CA PRO A 253 -19.36 -9.33 12.61
C PRO A 253 -19.72 -9.56 11.13
N LYS A 254 -20.40 -8.60 10.47
CA LYS A 254 -20.88 -8.76 9.10
C LYS A 254 -19.71 -8.89 8.11
N PRO A 255 -19.71 -9.86 7.19
CA PRO A 255 -18.82 -9.88 6.03
C PRO A 255 -19.28 -8.82 5.00
N TYR A 256 -18.33 -8.23 4.29
CA TYR A 256 -18.57 -7.15 3.32
C TYR A 256 -18.17 -7.54 1.88
N ASP A 257 -17.61 -8.71 1.68
CA ASP A 257 -17.39 -9.31 0.36
C ASP A 257 -18.31 -10.52 0.16
N PRO A 258 -18.65 -10.85 -1.10
CA PRO A 258 -19.46 -12.01 -1.44
C PRO A 258 -18.65 -13.28 -1.71
N GLU A 259 -17.31 -13.23 -1.56
CA GLU A 259 -16.39 -14.26 -2.02
C GLU A 259 -16.46 -15.52 -1.14
N PRO A 260 -16.83 -16.69 -1.70
CA PRO A 260 -16.88 -17.94 -0.94
C PRO A 260 -15.49 -18.57 -0.73
N LYS A 261 -14.47 -18.11 -1.43
CA LYS A 261 -13.08 -18.59 -1.31
C LYS A 261 -12.29 -17.73 -0.34
N ALA A 262 -11.16 -18.26 0.09
CA ALA A 262 -10.27 -17.51 0.97
C ALA A 262 -9.73 -16.26 0.27
N CYS A 263 -9.97 -15.10 0.88
CA CYS A 263 -9.53 -13.81 0.40
C CYS A 263 -8.86 -13.00 1.50
N GLU A 264 -8.06 -12.01 1.09
CA GLU A 264 -7.29 -11.12 1.96
C GLU A 264 -7.11 -9.75 1.32
N ALA A 265 -6.32 -8.87 1.93
CA ALA A 265 -5.87 -7.62 1.34
C ALA A 265 -6.99 -6.70 0.84
N PRO A 266 -7.98 -6.34 1.69
CA PRO A 266 -8.98 -5.35 1.29
C PRO A 266 -8.34 -4.00 1.03
N THR A 267 -8.72 -3.34 -0.05
CA THR A 267 -8.39 -1.93 -0.29
C THR A 267 -9.54 -1.24 -1.01
N VAL A 268 -9.72 0.06 -0.79
CA VAL A 268 -10.86 0.80 -1.33
C VAL A 268 -10.42 1.99 -2.16
N PHE A 269 -10.94 2.11 -3.38
CA PHE A 269 -10.79 3.33 -4.17
C PHE A 269 -12.14 3.91 -4.57
N LYS A 270 -12.16 5.23 -4.74
CA LYS A 270 -13.34 5.96 -5.19
C LYS A 270 -13.36 6.04 -6.72
N ARG A 271 -14.53 5.94 -7.36
CA ARG A 271 -14.70 6.26 -8.78
C ARG A 271 -14.64 7.77 -8.99
N ILE A 272 -13.86 8.20 -9.97
CA ILE A 272 -13.71 9.63 -10.32
C ILE A 272 -15.05 10.18 -10.80
N GLY A 273 -15.49 11.30 -10.20
CA GLY A 273 -16.74 11.96 -10.57
C GLY A 273 -18.01 11.29 -10.04
N GLU A 274 -17.90 10.15 -9.36
CA GLU A 274 -19.06 9.41 -8.85
C GLU A 274 -19.08 9.36 -7.32
N LYS A 275 -20.27 9.15 -6.76
CA LYS A 275 -20.43 8.79 -5.34
C LYS A 275 -20.46 7.26 -5.19
N LYS A 276 -19.39 6.62 -5.67
CA LYS A 276 -19.22 5.19 -5.61
C LYS A 276 -17.79 4.84 -5.23
N TRP A 277 -17.63 3.74 -4.52
CA TRP A 277 -16.34 3.18 -4.09
C TRP A 277 -16.30 1.71 -4.47
N VAL A 278 -15.11 1.24 -4.78
CA VAL A 278 -14.84 -0.16 -5.10
C VAL A 278 -13.95 -0.73 -4.00
N LEU A 279 -14.41 -1.78 -3.35
CA LEU A 279 -13.61 -2.64 -2.49
C LEU A 279 -12.94 -3.68 -3.38
N ILE A 280 -11.63 -3.74 -3.35
CA ILE A 280 -10.80 -4.79 -3.96
C ILE A 280 -10.38 -5.75 -2.86
N TYR A 281 -10.24 -7.02 -3.18
CA TYR A 281 -9.65 -8.03 -2.31
C TYR A 281 -8.91 -9.09 -3.15
N ASP A 282 -7.85 -9.66 -2.57
CA ASP A 282 -7.03 -10.72 -3.18
C ASP A 282 -7.66 -12.08 -2.87
N ILE A 283 -8.00 -12.84 -3.90
CA ILE A 283 -8.54 -14.19 -3.75
C ILE A 283 -7.39 -15.19 -3.87
N TYR A 284 -6.77 -15.50 -2.75
CA TYR A 284 -5.68 -16.48 -2.72
C TYR A 284 -6.16 -17.95 -2.69
N GLY A 285 -7.44 -18.17 -2.46
CA GLY A 285 -8.06 -19.51 -2.44
C GLY A 285 -8.34 -20.11 -3.82
N ILE A 286 -7.91 -19.44 -4.91
CA ILE A 286 -8.04 -19.92 -6.30
C ILE A 286 -6.69 -19.94 -7.00
N ASN A 287 -6.60 -20.67 -8.11
CA ASN A 287 -5.40 -20.70 -8.95
C ASN A 287 -5.82 -20.64 -10.45
N PRO A 288 -5.34 -19.65 -11.24
CA PRO A 288 -4.46 -18.55 -10.82
C PRO A 288 -5.13 -17.61 -9.83
N HIS A 289 -4.32 -16.91 -8.99
CA HIS A 289 -4.83 -15.87 -8.10
C HIS A 289 -5.52 -14.76 -8.90
N ASN A 290 -6.52 -14.13 -8.29
CA ASN A 290 -7.26 -13.04 -8.94
C ASN A 290 -7.71 -12.02 -7.89
N PHE A 291 -8.13 -10.84 -8.35
CA PHE A 291 -8.85 -9.88 -7.52
C PHE A 291 -10.35 -10.07 -7.65
N GLY A 292 -11.04 -9.99 -6.51
CA GLY A 292 -12.48 -9.81 -6.44
C GLY A 292 -12.82 -8.34 -6.15
N PHE A 293 -14.03 -7.94 -6.55
CA PHE A 293 -14.47 -6.56 -6.47
C PHE A 293 -15.92 -6.45 -6.01
N SER A 294 -16.16 -5.51 -5.10
CA SER A 294 -17.51 -5.11 -4.70
C SER A 294 -17.66 -3.60 -4.77
N GLU A 295 -18.82 -3.10 -5.17
CA GLU A 295 -19.10 -1.67 -5.32
C GLU A 295 -20.11 -1.20 -4.27
N THR A 296 -19.88 -0.03 -3.70
CA THR A 296 -20.78 0.59 -2.70
C THR A 296 -20.93 2.09 -2.92
N SER A 297 -22.05 2.64 -2.46
CA SER A 297 -22.30 4.10 -2.38
C SER A 297 -22.53 4.58 -0.94
N ASP A 298 -22.65 3.67 0.01
CA ASP A 298 -23.06 3.96 1.40
C ASP A 298 -22.20 3.29 2.48
N PHE A 299 -21.27 2.40 2.10
CA PHE A 299 -20.43 1.61 3.00
C PHE A 299 -21.20 0.65 3.93
N VAL A 300 -22.45 0.35 3.56
CA VAL A 300 -23.33 -0.62 4.24
C VAL A 300 -23.69 -1.77 3.31
N ASN A 301 -24.05 -1.41 2.07
CA ASN A 301 -24.43 -2.35 1.05
C ASN A 301 -23.34 -2.42 -0.02
N PHE A 302 -22.80 -3.61 -0.22
CA PHE A 302 -21.77 -3.90 -1.21
C PHE A 302 -22.36 -4.82 -2.27
N LYS A 303 -22.32 -4.37 -3.52
CA LYS A 303 -22.76 -5.15 -4.67
C LYS A 303 -21.55 -5.83 -5.29
N ASP A 304 -21.61 -7.14 -5.40
CA ASP A 304 -20.63 -7.91 -6.17
C ASP A 304 -20.58 -7.44 -7.62
N ILE A 305 -19.38 -7.21 -8.12
CA ILE A 305 -19.10 -6.92 -9.54
C ILE A 305 -18.12 -7.93 -10.15
N GLY A 306 -17.91 -9.07 -9.48
CA GLY A 306 -17.12 -10.21 -9.96
C GLY A 306 -15.61 -10.04 -9.82
N HIS A 307 -14.89 -10.94 -10.48
CA HIS A 307 -13.43 -10.95 -10.54
C HIS A 307 -12.92 -10.21 -11.80
N PHE A 308 -11.61 -9.99 -11.88
CA PHE A 308 -11.04 -9.58 -13.16
C PHE A 308 -11.38 -10.60 -14.26
N ASN A 309 -11.90 -10.07 -15.37
CA ASN A 309 -12.29 -10.79 -16.59
C ASN A 309 -13.55 -11.68 -16.45
N GLU A 310 -14.20 -11.71 -15.28
CA GLU A 310 -15.47 -12.41 -15.05
C GLU A 310 -16.67 -11.45 -14.86
N GLY A 311 -16.39 -10.16 -14.70
CA GLY A 311 -17.37 -9.07 -14.57
C GLY A 311 -16.99 -7.86 -15.42
N PRO A 312 -17.40 -6.64 -15.00
CA PRO A 312 -17.00 -5.40 -15.66
C PRO A 312 -15.51 -5.06 -15.49
N MET A 313 -14.88 -5.57 -14.43
CA MET A 313 -13.46 -5.34 -14.15
C MET A 313 -12.58 -6.17 -15.09
N LYS A 314 -11.58 -5.52 -15.73
CA LYS A 314 -10.70 -6.16 -16.73
C LYS A 314 -9.24 -5.94 -16.40
N SER A 315 -8.45 -7.02 -16.43
CA SER A 315 -7.00 -6.97 -16.60
C SER A 315 -6.68 -7.32 -18.05
N THR A 316 -6.01 -6.43 -18.79
CA THR A 316 -5.88 -6.60 -20.25
C THR A 316 -4.64 -7.39 -20.66
N ASN A 317 -3.56 -7.33 -19.88
CA ASN A 317 -2.25 -7.93 -20.22
C ASN A 317 -1.48 -8.45 -19.00
N PHE A 318 -2.14 -8.66 -17.88
CA PHE A 318 -1.54 -9.28 -16.70
C PHE A 318 -2.49 -10.29 -16.04
N THR A 319 -1.92 -11.22 -15.29
CA THR A 319 -2.63 -12.27 -14.54
C THR A 319 -2.02 -12.42 -13.16
N SER A 320 -2.74 -13.09 -12.27
CA SER A 320 -2.29 -13.42 -10.90
C SER A 320 -1.79 -12.20 -10.10
N PRO A 321 -2.51 -11.06 -10.12
CA PRO A 321 -2.16 -9.95 -9.25
C PRO A 321 -2.44 -10.35 -7.81
N LYS A 322 -1.62 -9.83 -6.89
CA LYS A 322 -1.81 -9.98 -5.46
C LYS A 322 -1.73 -8.62 -4.77
N HIS A 323 -2.54 -8.45 -3.73
CA HIS A 323 -2.60 -7.32 -2.81
C HIS A 323 -2.32 -5.99 -3.52
N GLY A 324 -3.33 -5.34 -4.08
CA GLY A 324 -3.18 -4.11 -4.86
C GLY A 324 -3.90 -2.93 -4.24
N ALA A 325 -3.42 -1.73 -4.58
CA ALA A 325 -4.05 -0.47 -4.21
C ALA A 325 -4.19 0.45 -5.42
N VAL A 326 -5.20 1.33 -5.41
CA VAL A 326 -5.47 2.25 -6.52
C VAL A 326 -5.42 3.69 -6.06
N VAL A 327 -4.69 4.52 -6.82
CA VAL A 327 -4.63 5.97 -6.63
C VAL A 327 -5.09 6.71 -7.90
N HIS A 328 -5.70 7.88 -7.72
CA HIS A 328 -6.11 8.73 -8.85
C HIS A 328 -4.95 9.54 -9.40
N LEU A 329 -4.90 9.67 -10.72
CA LEU A 329 -3.95 10.49 -11.45
C LEU A 329 -4.65 11.61 -12.23
N THR A 330 -3.96 12.74 -12.36
CA THR A 330 -4.30 13.73 -13.39
C THR A 330 -3.94 13.18 -14.78
N LYS A 331 -4.54 13.74 -15.83
CA LYS A 331 -4.15 13.41 -17.20
C LYS A 331 -2.65 13.54 -17.44
N LYS A 332 -2.03 14.66 -16.99
CA LYS A 332 -0.61 14.93 -17.15
C LYS A 332 0.27 13.86 -16.47
N GLU A 333 -0.08 13.42 -15.27
CA GLU A 333 0.67 12.38 -14.55
C GLU A 333 0.58 11.03 -15.25
N ALA A 334 -0.61 10.64 -15.69
CA ALA A 334 -0.81 9.39 -16.40
C ALA A 334 -0.08 9.36 -17.74
N GLU A 335 -0.12 10.46 -18.52
CA GLU A 335 0.63 10.61 -19.77
C GLU A 335 2.14 10.57 -19.55
N ALA A 336 2.65 11.24 -18.51
CA ALA A 336 4.08 11.24 -18.19
C ALA A 336 4.57 9.84 -17.79
N LEU A 337 3.82 9.14 -16.96
CA LEU A 337 4.13 7.77 -16.55
C LEU A 337 4.09 6.81 -17.74
N ALA A 338 3.04 6.88 -18.57
CA ALA A 338 2.91 6.07 -19.77
C ALA A 338 4.08 6.32 -20.75
N LYS A 339 4.46 7.58 -20.99
CA LYS A 339 5.62 7.94 -21.82
C LYS A 339 6.93 7.34 -21.28
N LYS A 340 7.15 7.38 -19.95
CA LYS A 340 8.34 6.80 -19.31
C LYS A 340 8.51 5.32 -19.65
N TRP A 341 7.40 4.59 -19.74
CA TRP A 341 7.38 3.15 -19.97
C TRP A 341 7.07 2.78 -21.44
N ASN A 342 7.12 3.73 -22.36
CA ASN A 342 6.74 3.54 -23.78
C ASN A 342 5.36 2.87 -23.95
N PHE A 343 4.45 3.18 -23.03
CA PHE A 343 3.10 2.64 -23.00
C PHE A 343 2.14 3.60 -23.73
N ASN A 344 1.40 3.08 -24.72
CA ASN A 344 0.40 3.89 -25.42
C ASN A 344 -0.87 4.04 -24.58
N PHE A 345 -0.98 5.13 -23.85
CA PHE A 345 -2.13 5.49 -23.04
C PHE A 345 -2.81 6.73 -23.62
N GLY A 346 -3.39 6.60 -24.82
CA GLY A 346 -4.10 7.70 -25.48
C GLY A 346 -5.34 8.13 -24.68
N PHE A 347 -5.49 9.42 -24.34
CA PHE A 347 -6.72 10.01 -23.81
C PHE A 347 -7.67 10.43 -24.92
#